data_c071a5c6b5bd943ea243cbd0800e6250
#
_entry.id   c071a5c6b5bd943ea243cbd0800e6250
#
_cell.length_a   1.000
_cell.length_b   1.000
_cell.length_c   1.000
_cell.angle_alpha   90.00
_cell.angle_beta   90.00
_cell.angle_gamma   90.00
#
_symmetry.space_group_name_H-M   'P 1'
#
loop_
_entity.id
_entity.type
_entity.pdbx_description
1 polymer ?
#
loop_
_entity_poly.entity_id
_entity_poly.type
_entity_poly.pdbx_seq_one_letter_code
_entity_poly.pdbx_strand_id
1 'polypeptide(L)'
;MEVRIDAVTRNDEETRQLGIEVGDFISLDPRTVFTANDFIKSRHLDDKASVAMIMDFLEKLKENGKTLPYTTHFFISNNEEIGYGANASIPGKVKEYIAFDMGALGDGQTSDEYTVSICAKDASGPYHKKLRQHLTQLAQSNEIPYKVDIYPYYGSDASAALRSGADIKHGLFGAGIESSHALERTHIDSIKATQRLLEAYLFSDMVEAVSYTHLTLPTTPYV
;
A
#
# COMPACT_ATOMS: atom_id res chain seq x y z
N MET A 1 10.34 -19.23 -13.54
CA MET A 1 11.59 -19.03 -12.77
C MET A 1 12.03 -20.39 -12.27
N GLU A 2 13.31 -20.72 -12.35
CA GLU A 2 13.90 -21.94 -11.79
C GLU A 2 14.94 -21.53 -10.75
N VAL A 3 14.90 -22.13 -9.58
CA VAL A 3 15.88 -21.91 -8.52
C VAL A 3 16.79 -23.12 -8.50
N ARG A 4 18.08 -22.92 -8.70
CA ARG A 4 19.10 -23.95 -8.55
C ARG A 4 19.69 -23.89 -7.16
N ILE A 5 19.81 -25.07 -6.53
CA ILE A 5 20.44 -25.22 -5.23
C ILE A 5 21.94 -25.50 -5.41
N ASP A 6 22.77 -24.91 -4.55
CA ASP A 6 24.21 -25.15 -4.54
C ASP A 6 24.53 -26.46 -3.79
N ALA A 7 23.95 -27.56 -4.26
CA ALA A 7 24.15 -28.90 -3.76
C ALA A 7 24.19 -29.91 -4.91
N VAL A 8 24.96 -30.98 -4.74
CA VAL A 8 25.03 -32.08 -5.71
C VAL A 8 23.89 -33.03 -5.47
N THR A 9 22.78 -32.82 -6.21
CA THR A 9 21.62 -33.73 -6.23
C THR A 9 21.30 -34.10 -7.67
N ARG A 10 20.85 -35.34 -7.90
CA ARG A 10 20.58 -35.89 -9.24
C ARG A 10 19.11 -36.26 -9.46
N ASN A 11 18.33 -36.29 -8.37
CA ASN A 11 16.93 -36.63 -8.38
C ASN A 11 16.22 -35.98 -7.18
N ASP A 12 14.88 -36.13 -7.13
CA ASP A 12 14.03 -35.57 -6.10
C ASP A 12 14.24 -36.21 -4.73
N GLU A 13 14.60 -37.49 -4.67
CA GLU A 13 14.86 -38.18 -3.41
C GLU A 13 16.12 -37.62 -2.72
N GLU A 14 17.20 -37.42 -3.47
CA GLU A 14 18.41 -36.80 -2.97
C GLU A 14 18.15 -35.34 -2.53
N THR A 15 17.27 -34.64 -3.21
CA THR A 15 16.86 -33.27 -2.84
C THR A 15 16.07 -33.26 -1.53
N ARG A 16 15.14 -34.22 -1.32
CA ARG A 16 14.41 -34.37 -0.06
C ARG A 16 15.31 -34.72 1.10
N GLN A 17 16.38 -35.48 0.86
CA GLN A 17 17.38 -35.76 1.91
C GLN A 17 18.10 -34.53 2.44
N LEU A 18 18.09 -33.41 1.67
CA LEU A 18 18.55 -32.09 2.14
C LEU A 18 17.50 -31.36 2.99
N GLY A 19 16.32 -31.94 3.19
CA GLY A 19 15.23 -31.31 3.92
C GLY A 19 14.39 -30.34 3.07
N ILE A 20 14.47 -30.45 1.74
CA ILE A 20 13.72 -29.58 0.81
C ILE A 20 12.53 -30.36 0.28
N GLU A 21 11.34 -29.82 0.50
CA GLU A 21 10.07 -30.45 0.11
C GLU A 21 9.26 -29.56 -0.86
N VAL A 22 8.30 -30.19 -1.54
CA VAL A 22 7.35 -29.47 -2.36
C VAL A 22 6.44 -28.61 -1.47
N GLY A 23 6.41 -27.30 -1.72
CA GLY A 23 5.65 -26.34 -0.92
C GLY A 23 6.52 -25.49 0.01
N ASP A 24 7.81 -25.76 0.07
CA ASP A 24 8.74 -24.92 0.83
C ASP A 24 8.85 -23.52 0.22
N PHE A 25 9.03 -22.53 1.10
CA PHE A 25 9.23 -21.15 0.69
C PHE A 25 10.70 -20.87 0.41
N ILE A 26 10.94 -20.11 -0.65
CA ILE A 26 12.27 -19.65 -1.04
C ILE A 26 12.40 -18.17 -0.71
N SER A 27 13.26 -17.84 0.24
CA SER A 27 13.59 -16.45 0.56
C SER A 27 14.74 -15.98 -0.31
N LEU A 28 14.54 -14.92 -1.07
CA LEU A 28 15.59 -14.29 -1.86
C LEU A 28 16.31 -13.22 -1.02
N ASP A 29 17.63 -13.12 -1.18
CA ASP A 29 18.41 -12.05 -0.57
C ASP A 29 17.89 -10.68 -1.04
N PRO A 30 17.54 -9.75 -0.13
CA PRO A 30 17.02 -8.43 -0.49
C PRO A 30 18.02 -7.57 -1.25
N ARG A 31 19.31 -7.75 -1.06
CA ARG A 31 20.40 -6.98 -1.72
C ARG A 31 20.24 -5.47 -1.58
N THR A 32 19.91 -5.02 -0.38
CA THR A 32 19.64 -3.62 -0.10
C THR A 32 20.88 -2.75 -0.28
N VAL A 33 20.74 -1.69 -1.08
CA VAL A 33 21.78 -0.71 -1.34
C VAL A 33 21.21 0.71 -1.25
N PHE A 34 21.87 1.55 -0.46
CA PHE A 34 21.66 3.00 -0.48
C PHE A 34 22.74 3.62 -1.36
N THR A 35 22.33 4.36 -2.38
CA THR A 35 23.26 5.00 -3.31
C THR A 35 23.65 6.41 -2.83
N ALA A 36 24.76 6.94 -3.37
CA ALA A 36 25.21 8.30 -3.07
C ALA A 36 24.23 9.41 -3.54
N ASN A 37 23.28 9.05 -4.43
CA ASN A 37 22.25 9.94 -4.95
C ASN A 37 20.87 9.64 -4.33
N ASP A 38 20.83 9.15 -3.09
CA ASP A 38 19.63 8.92 -2.29
C ASP A 38 18.61 7.92 -2.87
N PHE A 39 19.02 7.06 -3.80
CA PHE A 39 18.21 5.92 -4.23
C PHE A 39 18.37 4.75 -3.28
N ILE A 40 17.26 4.08 -3.03
CA ILE A 40 17.18 2.83 -2.30
C ILE A 40 16.85 1.74 -3.32
N LYS A 41 17.72 0.74 -3.41
CA LYS A 41 17.51 -0.45 -4.24
C LYS A 41 17.46 -1.68 -3.35
N SER A 42 16.44 -2.49 -3.48
CA SER A 42 16.28 -3.71 -2.71
C SER A 42 15.21 -4.60 -3.34
N ARG A 43 15.24 -5.89 -3.07
CA ARG A 43 14.00 -6.68 -3.17
C ARG A 43 13.10 -6.35 -1.98
N HIS A 44 11.81 -6.57 -2.16
CA HIS A 44 10.79 -6.47 -1.09
C HIS A 44 10.63 -5.05 -0.52
N LEU A 45 10.95 -3.98 -1.28
CA LEU A 45 10.47 -2.63 -0.94
C LEU A 45 8.93 -2.61 -0.98
N ASP A 46 8.37 -3.36 -1.88
CA ASP A 46 6.99 -3.79 -1.94
C ASP A 46 6.80 -5.03 -1.03
N ASP A 47 6.23 -4.93 0.18
CA ASP A 47 5.89 -3.63 0.78
C ASP A 47 6.52 -3.43 2.17
N LYS A 48 7.77 -3.88 2.34
CA LYS A 48 8.51 -3.66 3.58
C LYS A 48 8.88 -2.18 3.79
N ALA A 49 8.89 -1.37 2.73
CA ALA A 49 9.10 0.06 2.85
C ALA A 49 7.98 0.71 3.68
N SER A 50 6.72 0.37 3.41
CA SER A 50 5.59 0.86 4.20
C SER A 50 5.61 0.36 5.64
N VAL A 51 5.99 -0.90 5.86
CA VAL A 51 6.18 -1.43 7.22
C VAL A 51 7.23 -0.62 7.99
N ALA A 52 8.38 -0.33 7.36
CA ALA A 52 9.43 0.47 7.98
C ALA A 52 8.95 1.90 8.31
N MET A 53 8.19 2.52 7.41
CA MET A 53 7.62 3.85 7.64
C MET A 53 6.59 3.85 8.79
N ILE A 54 5.77 2.81 8.91
CA ILE A 54 4.84 2.65 10.04
C ILE A 54 5.60 2.50 11.36
N MET A 55 6.66 1.69 11.38
CA MET A 55 7.45 1.47 12.60
C MET A 55 8.15 2.76 13.05
N ASP A 56 8.77 3.50 12.13
CA ASP A 56 9.37 4.81 12.43
C ASP A 56 8.33 5.82 12.95
N PHE A 57 7.13 5.85 12.34
CA PHE A 57 6.04 6.69 12.82
C PHE A 57 5.62 6.34 14.25
N LEU A 58 5.44 5.07 14.56
CA LEU A 58 5.02 4.61 15.89
C LEU A 58 6.09 4.89 16.96
N GLU A 59 7.36 4.75 16.62
CA GLU A 59 8.47 5.10 17.50
C GLU A 59 8.44 6.61 17.83
N LYS A 60 8.37 7.45 16.81
CA LYS A 60 8.25 8.91 16.97
C LYS A 60 7.00 9.34 17.73
N LEU A 61 5.87 8.68 17.48
CA LEU A 61 4.62 8.94 18.20
C LEU A 61 4.79 8.71 19.70
N LYS A 62 5.43 7.59 20.05
CA LYS A 62 5.72 7.21 21.45
C LYS A 62 6.73 8.17 22.10
N GLU A 63 7.83 8.47 21.43
CA GLU A 63 8.88 9.37 21.94
C GLU A 63 8.35 10.78 22.21
N ASN A 64 7.48 11.29 21.33
CA ASN A 64 6.87 12.61 21.48
C ASN A 64 5.66 12.64 22.43
N GLY A 65 5.25 11.51 23.00
CA GLY A 65 4.10 11.41 23.88
C GLY A 65 2.78 11.83 23.23
N LYS A 66 2.69 11.78 21.90
CA LYS A 66 1.48 12.12 21.14
C LYS A 66 0.50 10.95 21.12
N THR A 67 -0.79 11.27 21.05
CA THR A 67 -1.87 10.29 20.85
C THR A 67 -2.62 10.62 19.56
N LEU A 68 -3.07 9.57 18.87
CA LEU A 68 -3.91 9.74 17.68
C LEU A 68 -5.34 10.16 18.07
N PRO A 69 -6.03 10.97 17.25
CA PRO A 69 -7.39 11.44 17.54
C PRO A 69 -8.42 10.29 17.49
N TYR A 70 -8.13 9.21 16.78
CA TYR A 70 -9.00 8.06 16.65
C TYR A 70 -8.28 6.75 16.97
N THR A 71 -9.05 5.74 17.39
CA THR A 71 -8.53 4.37 17.51
C THR A 71 -8.04 3.90 16.14
N THR A 72 -6.76 3.67 16.04
CA THR A 72 -6.10 3.27 14.82
C THR A 72 -5.52 1.87 14.96
N HIS A 73 -5.77 1.02 13.97
CA HIS A 73 -5.21 -0.32 13.89
C HIS A 73 -4.16 -0.33 12.78
N PHE A 74 -2.94 -0.64 13.13
CA PHE A 74 -1.87 -0.94 12.16
C PHE A 74 -1.85 -2.44 11.95
N PHE A 75 -2.18 -2.87 10.75
CA PHE A 75 -2.31 -4.26 10.40
C PHE A 75 -1.24 -4.63 9.38
N ILE A 76 -0.33 -5.51 9.74
CA ILE A 76 0.70 -6.03 8.85
C ILE A 76 0.23 -7.42 8.43
N SER A 77 -0.20 -7.55 7.18
CA SER A 77 -0.73 -8.80 6.65
C SER A 77 0.36 -9.70 6.09
N ASN A 78 0.10 -10.99 6.04
CA ASN A 78 1.05 -11.99 5.54
C ASN A 78 0.80 -12.42 4.09
N ASN A 79 -0.42 -12.27 3.59
CA ASN A 79 -0.86 -12.87 2.32
C ASN A 79 -1.32 -11.81 1.32
N GLU A 80 -0.88 -10.57 1.45
CA GLU A 80 -1.25 -9.48 0.55
C GLU A 80 -0.87 -9.81 -0.88
N GLU A 81 0.38 -10.24 -1.12
CA GLU A 81 0.98 -10.56 -2.43
C GLU A 81 0.27 -11.68 -3.22
N ILE A 82 -0.63 -12.39 -2.57
CA ILE A 82 -1.46 -13.44 -3.17
C ILE A 82 -2.96 -13.13 -3.06
N GLY A 83 -3.31 -11.89 -2.70
CA GLY A 83 -4.67 -11.36 -2.70
C GLY A 83 -5.55 -11.74 -1.51
N TYR A 84 -4.97 -12.19 -0.40
CA TYR A 84 -5.70 -12.64 0.80
C TYR A 84 -5.42 -11.80 2.06
N GLY A 85 -4.62 -10.75 1.95
CA GLY A 85 -4.20 -9.96 3.10
C GLY A 85 -5.35 -9.18 3.72
N ALA A 86 -5.33 -9.03 5.06
CA ALA A 86 -6.14 -8.14 5.89
C ALA A 86 -7.64 -8.01 5.54
N ASN A 87 -8.22 -9.00 4.89
CA ASN A 87 -9.62 -9.01 4.47
C ASN A 87 -10.54 -9.76 5.44
N ALA A 88 -9.97 -10.50 6.38
CA ALA A 88 -10.64 -11.07 7.54
C ALA A 88 -10.18 -10.35 8.81
N SER A 89 -10.89 -10.50 9.90
CA SER A 89 -10.52 -9.92 11.21
C SER A 89 -10.48 -8.38 11.27
N ILE A 90 -11.12 -7.69 10.32
CA ILE A 90 -11.28 -6.23 10.41
C ILE A 90 -12.20 -5.91 11.58
N PRO A 91 -11.79 -5.08 12.56
CA PRO A 91 -12.65 -4.71 13.67
C PRO A 91 -13.93 -4.01 13.19
N GLY A 92 -15.11 -4.44 13.68
CA GLY A 92 -16.41 -3.99 13.17
C GLY A 92 -16.71 -2.48 13.33
N LYS A 93 -15.86 -1.74 14.05
CA LYS A 93 -15.96 -0.27 14.20
C LYS A 93 -15.09 0.51 13.23
N VAL A 94 -14.28 -0.15 12.41
CA VAL A 94 -13.46 0.51 11.40
C VAL A 94 -14.36 1.20 10.37
N LYS A 95 -14.07 2.46 10.07
CA LYS A 95 -14.81 3.29 9.10
C LYS A 95 -14.01 3.61 7.86
N GLU A 96 -12.71 3.73 8.02
CA GLU A 96 -11.75 3.99 6.95
C GLU A 96 -10.66 2.93 6.96
N TYR A 97 -10.28 2.48 5.80
CA TYR A 97 -9.22 1.50 5.58
C TYR A 97 -8.27 2.04 4.53
N ILE A 98 -7.04 2.25 4.91
CA ILE A 98 -5.97 2.62 3.99
C ILE A 98 -5.09 1.41 3.76
N ALA A 99 -4.97 0.96 2.52
CA ALA A 99 -3.82 0.18 2.10
C ALA A 99 -2.63 1.14 2.00
N PHE A 100 -1.69 0.97 2.89
CA PHE A 100 -0.43 1.72 2.88
C PHE A 100 0.57 0.89 2.09
N ASP A 101 0.51 1.02 0.77
CA ASP A 101 1.07 0.13 -0.22
C ASP A 101 1.74 0.93 -1.33
N MET A 102 2.62 0.34 -2.12
CA MET A 102 3.42 1.04 -3.10
C MET A 102 2.60 1.65 -4.24
N GLY A 103 3.12 2.71 -4.85
CA GLY A 103 2.66 3.25 -6.12
C GLY A 103 3.42 2.60 -7.27
N ALA A 104 2.67 2.00 -8.21
CA ALA A 104 3.27 1.35 -9.37
C ALA A 104 3.78 2.38 -10.39
N LEU A 105 5.00 2.18 -10.88
CA LEU A 105 5.61 2.97 -11.93
C LEU A 105 5.62 2.19 -13.25
N GLY A 106 5.55 2.91 -14.36
CA GLY A 106 5.63 2.30 -15.69
C GLY A 106 5.02 3.17 -16.79
N ASP A 107 4.98 2.64 -17.99
CA ASP A 107 4.43 3.33 -19.15
C ASP A 107 2.94 3.66 -18.94
N GLY A 108 2.59 4.93 -19.13
CA GLY A 108 1.23 5.42 -18.95
C GLY A 108 0.86 5.76 -17.50
N GLN A 109 1.76 5.56 -16.54
CA GLN A 109 1.60 5.96 -15.15
C GLN A 109 2.08 7.40 -14.93
N THR A 110 1.48 8.10 -13.96
CA THR A 110 1.95 9.44 -13.55
C THR A 110 2.81 9.38 -12.30
N SER A 111 2.76 8.28 -11.56
CA SER A 111 3.59 8.00 -10.38
C SER A 111 5.08 8.03 -10.73
N ASP A 112 5.89 8.50 -9.81
CA ASP A 112 7.34 8.58 -9.93
C ASP A 112 8.03 8.18 -8.62
N GLU A 113 9.36 8.06 -8.65
CA GLU A 113 10.16 7.65 -7.48
C GLU A 113 10.39 8.79 -6.46
N TYR A 114 9.83 9.99 -6.66
CA TYR A 114 10.13 11.18 -5.85
C TYR A 114 8.94 11.71 -5.07
N THR A 115 7.74 11.25 -5.39
CA THR A 115 6.49 11.73 -4.81
C THR A 115 5.74 10.61 -4.11
N VAL A 116 4.79 10.96 -3.24
CA VAL A 116 3.81 9.97 -2.76
C VAL A 116 2.77 9.73 -3.85
N SER A 117 2.46 8.48 -4.10
CA SER A 117 1.42 8.06 -5.04
C SER A 117 0.10 7.84 -4.31
N ILE A 118 -0.98 8.44 -4.80
CA ILE A 118 -2.34 8.28 -4.28
C ILE A 118 -3.16 7.56 -5.36
N CYS A 119 -3.65 6.36 -5.07
CA CYS A 119 -4.38 5.57 -6.04
C CYS A 119 -5.84 6.06 -6.18
N ALA A 120 -6.26 6.30 -7.41
CA ALA A 120 -7.66 6.64 -7.71
C ALA A 120 -8.50 5.41 -8.04
N LYS A 121 -7.87 4.40 -8.65
CA LYS A 121 -8.50 3.16 -9.11
C LYS A 121 -7.44 2.09 -9.30
N ASP A 122 -7.74 0.88 -8.88
CA ASP A 122 -6.97 -0.33 -9.23
C ASP A 122 -7.77 -1.26 -10.17
N ALA A 123 -7.27 -2.49 -10.40
CA ALA A 123 -7.95 -3.50 -11.20
C ALA A 123 -9.33 -3.91 -10.63
N SER A 124 -9.52 -3.77 -9.31
CA SER A 124 -10.77 -4.13 -8.63
C SER A 124 -11.85 -3.06 -8.75
N GLY A 125 -11.47 -1.81 -9.02
CA GLY A 125 -12.41 -0.70 -9.14
C GLY A 125 -11.90 0.62 -8.53
N PRO A 126 -12.75 1.66 -8.48
CA PRO A 126 -12.39 2.95 -7.93
C PRO A 126 -12.30 2.91 -6.40
N TYR A 127 -11.29 3.57 -5.84
CA TYR A 127 -11.22 3.87 -4.42
C TYR A 127 -12.25 4.93 -4.00
N HIS A 128 -12.56 4.99 -2.71
CA HIS A 128 -13.59 5.90 -2.20
C HIS A 128 -13.25 7.37 -2.51
N LYS A 129 -14.06 8.01 -3.35
CA LYS A 129 -13.78 9.33 -3.94
C LYS A 129 -13.44 10.41 -2.90
N LYS A 130 -14.26 10.53 -1.83
CA LYS A 130 -14.02 11.56 -0.82
C LYS A 130 -12.76 11.30 -0.01
N LEU A 131 -12.44 10.03 0.29
CA LEU A 131 -11.21 9.70 1.00
C LEU A 131 -9.98 10.02 0.14
N ARG A 132 -10.00 9.67 -1.14
CA ARG A 132 -8.95 10.07 -2.08
C ARG A 132 -8.81 11.60 -2.18
N GLN A 133 -9.94 12.34 -2.26
CA GLN A 133 -9.92 13.79 -2.27
C GLN A 133 -9.34 14.37 -0.98
N HIS A 134 -9.66 13.78 0.16
CA HIS A 134 -9.10 14.17 1.46
C HIS A 134 -7.58 13.99 1.48
N LEU A 135 -7.06 12.84 1.02
CA LEU A 135 -5.63 12.60 0.90
C LEU A 135 -4.94 13.63 0.00
N THR A 136 -5.55 13.96 -1.15
CA THR A 136 -4.99 15.00 -2.04
C THR A 136 -5.01 16.39 -1.42
N GLN A 137 -6.06 16.74 -0.69
CA GLN A 137 -6.16 18.01 0.04
C GLN A 137 -5.10 18.10 1.15
N LEU A 138 -4.90 17.02 1.90
CA LEU A 138 -3.83 16.96 2.91
C LEU A 138 -2.46 17.14 2.29
N ALA A 139 -2.19 16.48 1.16
CA ALA A 139 -0.94 16.65 0.45
C ALA A 139 -0.73 18.11 -0.02
N GLN A 140 -1.74 18.74 -0.58
CA GLN A 140 -1.70 20.14 -1.01
C GLN A 140 -1.49 21.11 0.15
N SER A 141 -2.28 20.96 1.21
CA SER A 141 -2.22 21.88 2.36
C SER A 141 -0.93 21.79 3.15
N ASN A 142 -0.22 20.68 3.07
CA ASN A 142 1.06 20.44 3.73
C ASN A 142 2.24 20.51 2.77
N GLU A 143 2.05 20.97 1.54
CA GLU A 143 3.10 21.09 0.51
C GLU A 143 3.88 19.76 0.35
N ILE A 144 3.15 18.65 0.29
CA ILE A 144 3.70 17.32 0.07
C ILE A 144 3.67 17.01 -1.42
N PRO A 145 4.80 16.71 -2.07
CA PRO A 145 4.82 16.27 -3.46
C PRO A 145 4.03 14.97 -3.64
N TYR A 146 3.04 14.96 -4.54
CA TYR A 146 2.18 13.80 -4.76
C TYR A 146 1.79 13.64 -6.23
N LYS A 147 1.40 12.44 -6.59
CA LYS A 147 0.72 12.07 -7.83
C LYS A 147 -0.57 11.34 -7.54
N VAL A 148 -1.55 11.48 -8.44
CA VAL A 148 -2.76 10.66 -8.42
C VAL A 148 -2.75 9.78 -9.66
N ASP A 149 -2.92 8.48 -9.47
CA ASP A 149 -2.74 7.51 -10.56
C ASP A 149 -3.79 6.40 -10.57
N ILE A 150 -3.78 5.60 -11.62
CA ILE A 150 -4.64 4.44 -11.84
C ILE A 150 -3.75 3.24 -12.14
N TYR A 151 -3.97 2.13 -11.44
CA TYR A 151 -3.16 0.92 -11.58
C TYR A 151 -3.99 -0.23 -12.19
N PRO A 152 -3.91 -0.49 -13.51
CA PRO A 152 -4.78 -1.45 -14.18
C PRO A 152 -4.49 -2.92 -13.84
N TYR A 153 -3.30 -3.23 -13.33
CA TYR A 153 -2.85 -4.60 -13.02
C TYR A 153 -2.49 -4.80 -11.55
N TYR A 154 -3.13 -4.06 -10.68
CA TYR A 154 -2.81 -3.95 -9.27
C TYR A 154 -4.06 -4.25 -8.43
N GLY A 155 -3.87 -4.82 -7.28
CA GLY A 155 -4.90 -4.97 -6.24
C GLY A 155 -4.29 -4.63 -4.89
N SER A 156 -5.11 -4.51 -3.85
CA SER A 156 -4.62 -4.24 -2.50
C SER A 156 -5.48 -4.91 -1.44
N ASP A 157 -4.96 -4.97 -0.23
CA ASP A 157 -5.71 -5.44 0.94
C ASP A 157 -7.02 -4.66 1.14
N ALA A 158 -7.04 -3.35 0.87
CA ALA A 158 -8.25 -2.55 0.98
C ALA A 158 -9.33 -2.96 -0.03
N SER A 159 -8.94 -3.27 -1.27
CA SER A 159 -9.83 -3.82 -2.29
C SER A 159 -10.30 -5.24 -1.93
N ALA A 160 -9.41 -6.05 -1.36
CA ALA A 160 -9.75 -7.39 -0.87
C ALA A 160 -10.77 -7.33 0.27
N ALA A 161 -10.64 -6.37 1.20
CA ALA A 161 -11.57 -6.16 2.29
C ALA A 161 -12.99 -5.86 1.79
N LEU A 162 -13.14 -4.99 0.80
CA LEU A 162 -14.45 -4.72 0.19
C LEU A 162 -15.05 -5.96 -0.47
N ARG A 163 -14.26 -6.72 -1.23
CA ARG A 163 -14.74 -7.98 -1.84
C ARG A 163 -15.21 -9.00 -0.81
N SER A 164 -14.64 -8.95 0.39
CA SER A 164 -15.05 -9.79 1.53
C SER A 164 -16.26 -9.28 2.29
N GLY A 165 -16.87 -8.17 1.86
CA GLY A 165 -18.11 -7.62 2.42
C GLY A 165 -17.91 -6.57 3.51
N ALA A 166 -16.72 -6.02 3.69
CA ALA A 166 -16.50 -4.93 4.64
C ALA A 166 -17.17 -3.63 4.15
N ASP A 167 -17.98 -3.00 5.01
CA ASP A 167 -18.62 -1.71 4.74
C ASP A 167 -17.74 -0.56 5.26
N ILE A 168 -16.72 -0.21 4.48
CA ILE A 168 -15.69 0.76 4.83
C ILE A 168 -15.40 1.70 3.66
N LYS A 169 -14.92 2.89 3.98
CA LYS A 169 -14.31 3.77 2.97
C LYS A 169 -12.86 3.35 2.80
N HIS A 170 -12.50 2.92 1.61
CA HIS A 170 -11.15 2.44 1.35
C HIS A 170 -10.33 3.43 0.51
N GLY A 171 -9.04 3.50 0.78
CA GLY A 171 -8.06 4.31 0.08
C GLY A 171 -6.74 3.58 -0.06
N LEU A 172 -5.87 4.10 -0.89
CA LEU A 172 -4.50 3.62 -1.04
C LEU A 172 -3.57 4.80 -1.32
N PHE A 173 -2.45 4.83 -0.63
CA PHE A 173 -1.31 5.66 -0.98
C PHE A 173 0.00 5.03 -0.47
N GLY A 174 1.10 5.37 -1.12
CA GLY A 174 2.43 4.92 -0.72
C GLY A 174 3.55 5.47 -1.57
N ALA A 175 4.76 4.98 -1.33
CA ALA A 175 5.93 5.40 -2.08
C ALA A 175 5.89 4.86 -3.52
N GLY A 176 6.36 5.68 -4.46
CA GLY A 176 6.56 5.20 -5.83
C GLY A 176 7.73 4.24 -5.90
N ILE A 177 7.46 3.01 -6.31
CA ILE A 177 8.45 1.93 -6.41
C ILE A 177 8.47 1.39 -7.82
N GLU A 178 9.66 1.40 -8.42
CA GLU A 178 9.90 0.82 -9.73
C GLU A 178 10.23 -0.67 -9.62
N SER A 179 9.80 -1.45 -10.62
CA SER A 179 10.11 -2.87 -10.77
C SER A 179 9.63 -3.74 -9.62
N SER A 180 8.43 -3.45 -9.08
CA SER A 180 7.77 -4.28 -8.06
C SER A 180 7.85 -5.77 -8.41
N HIS A 181 8.04 -6.62 -7.39
CA HIS A 181 8.28 -8.06 -7.48
C HIS A 181 9.62 -8.46 -8.14
N ALA A 182 10.54 -7.51 -8.35
CA ALA A 182 11.88 -7.79 -8.88
C ALA A 182 12.98 -7.19 -7.96
N LEU A 183 14.06 -6.64 -8.53
CA LEU A 183 14.98 -5.77 -7.81
C LEU A 183 14.46 -4.34 -7.91
N GLU A 184 13.86 -3.88 -6.88
CA GLU A 184 13.08 -2.66 -6.83
C GLU A 184 13.94 -1.44 -6.57
N ARG A 185 13.39 -0.27 -6.89
CA ARG A 185 14.05 1.02 -6.67
C ARG A 185 13.03 2.09 -6.28
N THR A 186 13.43 2.96 -5.35
CA THR A 186 12.74 4.20 -5.01
C THR A 186 13.76 5.26 -4.58
N HIS A 187 13.32 6.50 -4.44
CA HIS A 187 14.14 7.60 -3.91
C HIS A 187 13.69 7.98 -2.51
N ILE A 188 14.62 8.46 -1.69
CA ILE A 188 14.33 8.87 -0.30
C ILE A 188 13.27 9.99 -0.23
N ASP A 189 13.12 10.81 -1.27
CA ASP A 189 12.10 11.86 -1.32
C ASP A 189 10.68 11.28 -1.38
N SER A 190 10.47 10.18 -2.12
CA SER A 190 9.18 9.48 -2.13
C SER A 190 8.85 8.90 -0.74
N ILE A 191 9.83 8.30 -0.08
CA ILE A 191 9.67 7.80 1.31
C ILE A 191 9.29 8.94 2.25
N LYS A 192 10.01 10.08 2.20
CA LYS A 192 9.73 11.25 3.03
C LYS A 192 8.35 11.85 2.74
N ALA A 193 7.97 11.98 1.46
CA ALA A 193 6.66 12.47 1.07
C ALA A 193 5.55 11.56 1.59
N THR A 194 5.74 10.26 1.49
CA THR A 194 4.81 9.23 1.96
C THR A 194 4.65 9.27 3.49
N GLN A 195 5.74 9.36 4.24
CA GLN A 195 5.69 9.50 5.71
C GLN A 195 4.96 10.78 6.14
N ARG A 196 5.22 11.91 5.46
CA ARG A 196 4.51 13.16 5.74
C ARG A 196 3.02 13.06 5.48
N LEU A 197 2.60 12.37 4.42
CA LEU A 197 1.18 12.16 4.15
C LEU A 197 0.55 11.20 5.16
N LEU A 198 1.25 10.15 5.58
CA LEU A 198 0.81 9.24 6.64
C LEU A 198 0.55 10.00 7.94
N GLU A 199 1.50 10.83 8.38
CA GLU A 199 1.34 11.65 9.59
C GLU A 199 0.17 12.62 9.45
N ALA A 200 0.09 13.36 8.34
CA ALA A 200 -1.00 14.31 8.09
C ALA A 200 -2.36 13.63 8.09
N TYR A 201 -2.49 12.44 7.50
CA TYR A 201 -3.73 11.67 7.50
C TYR A 201 -4.11 11.16 8.88
N LEU A 202 -3.17 10.58 9.63
CA LEU A 202 -3.44 10.00 10.95
C LEU A 202 -3.85 11.04 12.00
N PHE A 203 -3.46 12.30 11.83
CA PHE A 203 -3.87 13.42 12.70
C PHE A 203 -5.04 14.25 12.12
N SER A 204 -5.56 13.90 10.95
CA SER A 204 -6.70 14.59 10.34
C SER A 204 -8.04 14.04 10.83
N ASP A 205 -9.11 14.78 10.55
CA ASP A 205 -10.47 14.29 10.77
C ASP A 205 -10.82 13.18 9.77
N MET A 206 -11.60 12.21 10.21
CA MET A 206 -12.16 11.19 9.32
C MET A 206 -13.11 11.84 8.31
N VAL A 207 -13.12 11.28 7.11
CA VAL A 207 -14.05 11.72 6.07
C VAL A 207 -15.48 11.41 6.47
N GLU A 208 -16.31 12.45 6.64
CA GLU A 208 -17.70 12.28 7.00
C GLU A 208 -18.46 11.38 6.03
N ALA A 209 -19.36 10.57 6.57
CA ALA A 209 -20.33 9.86 5.74
C ALA A 209 -21.17 10.90 4.96
N VAL A 210 -21.36 10.66 3.66
CA VAL A 210 -22.27 11.49 2.87
C VAL A 210 -23.68 11.27 3.43
N SER A 211 -24.22 12.25 4.14
CA SER A 211 -25.67 12.31 4.25
C SER A 211 -26.19 12.63 2.86
N TYR A 212 -26.71 11.63 2.14
CA TYR A 212 -27.51 11.89 0.96
C TYR A 212 -28.79 12.57 1.41
N THR A 213 -28.82 13.89 1.45
CA THR A 213 -30.07 14.59 1.25
C THR A 213 -30.52 14.18 -0.15
N HIS A 214 -31.66 13.54 -0.25
CA HIS A 214 -32.29 13.13 -1.50
C HIS A 214 -32.35 14.34 -2.44
N LEU A 215 -31.38 14.45 -3.35
CA LEU A 215 -31.61 15.21 -4.57
C LEU A 215 -32.55 14.33 -5.39
N THR A 216 -33.83 14.64 -5.33
CA THR A 216 -34.78 14.14 -6.30
C THR A 216 -34.27 14.57 -7.67
N LEU A 217 -33.82 13.62 -8.47
CA LEU A 217 -33.55 13.86 -9.88
C LEU A 217 -34.85 14.40 -10.48
N PRO A 218 -34.83 15.52 -11.24
CA PRO A 218 -35.99 15.94 -11.99
C PRO A 218 -36.32 14.83 -12.98
N THR A 219 -37.44 14.16 -12.75
CA THR A 219 -38.02 13.26 -13.75
C THR A 219 -38.54 14.11 -14.91
N THR A 220 -37.75 14.29 -15.94
CA THR A 220 -38.26 14.73 -17.23
C THR A 220 -39.02 13.57 -17.86
N PRO A 221 -40.32 13.68 -18.10
CA PRO A 221 -41.02 12.65 -18.86
C PRO A 221 -40.48 12.66 -20.29
N TYR A 222 -40.03 11.51 -20.75
CA TYR A 222 -39.79 11.29 -22.17
C TYR A 222 -41.15 11.34 -22.88
N VAL A 223 -41.32 12.31 -23.79
CA VAL A 223 -42.38 12.36 -24.79
C VAL A 223 -41.90 11.63 -26.04
#